data_233e78abad0ebcd57226e979a4f19b17
#
_entry.id   233e78abad0ebcd57226e979a4f19b17
#
_cell.length_a   1.000
_cell.length_b   1.000
_cell.length_c   1.000
_cell.angle_alpha   90.00
_cell.angle_beta   90.00
_cell.angle_gamma   90.00
#
_symmetry.space_group_name_H-M   'P 1'
#
loop_
_entity.id
_entity.type
_entity.pdbx_description
1 polymer ?
#
loop_
_entity_poly.entity_id
_entity_poly.type
_entity_poly.pdbx_seq_one_letter_code
_entity_poly.pdbx_strand_id
1 'polypeptide(L)'
;MILIKGLHKRYGDFEAVSGLDLDVSAGEVFGFLGPNGAGKTTTIKVLSGLLPPSEGKVEVGGFDVVSQSLQAKAITGFIPDTPFLFERLTGREFLRFSGRLYGLEGEDLRLEVDRQLEFFELVSWADNLIESYSHGMKKRLAMGAALLHGPKVLIVDEPMVGLDPKGSRKVRKLFRDLAKGGMTVFLTTHELSTAEAVCDRIGIVHHGVMIALGSVKELAEMAKAPGSDLEEVFLRLTLENEGQEGLFPRQVQGK
;
A
#
# COMPACT_ATOMS: atom_id res chain seq x y z
N MET A 1 12.45 -1.86 -7.80
CA MET A 1 12.26 -2.54 -6.48
C MET A 1 11.00 -3.40 -6.50
N ILE A 2 9.90 -2.94 -7.06
CA ILE A 2 8.71 -3.76 -7.35
C ILE A 2 8.62 -3.91 -8.86
N LEU A 3 8.38 -5.13 -9.36
CA LEU A 3 8.20 -5.41 -10.78
C LEU A 3 6.97 -6.27 -10.97
N ILE A 4 6.05 -5.80 -11.78
CA ILE A 4 4.83 -6.51 -12.18
C ILE A 4 4.88 -6.64 -13.71
N LYS A 5 4.68 -7.86 -14.22
CA LYS A 5 4.63 -8.14 -15.67
C LYS A 5 3.40 -8.96 -16.01
N GLY A 6 2.48 -8.34 -16.74
CA GLY A 6 1.27 -8.99 -17.23
C GLY A 6 0.43 -9.59 -16.10
N LEU A 7 0.28 -8.90 -14.98
CA LEU A 7 -0.50 -9.44 -13.85
C LEU A 7 -1.97 -9.54 -14.20
N HIS A 8 -2.50 -10.75 -14.14
CA HIS A 8 -3.94 -11.03 -14.12
C HIS A 8 -4.34 -11.65 -12.79
N LYS A 9 -5.50 -11.25 -12.28
CA LYS A 9 -6.12 -11.90 -11.12
C LYS A 9 -7.61 -12.07 -11.31
N ARG A 10 -8.03 -13.34 -11.31
CA ARG A 10 -9.43 -13.75 -11.49
C ARG A 10 -9.97 -14.40 -10.22
N TYR A 11 -11.25 -14.21 -9.98
CA TYR A 11 -12.07 -14.86 -8.95
C TYR A 11 -13.28 -15.50 -9.65
N GLY A 12 -13.19 -16.79 -10.00
CA GLY A 12 -14.15 -17.40 -10.92
C GLY A 12 -14.14 -16.65 -12.26
N ASP A 13 -15.29 -16.20 -12.70
CA ASP A 13 -15.47 -15.46 -13.96
C ASP A 13 -15.17 -13.95 -13.84
N PHE A 14 -14.94 -13.45 -12.63
CA PHE A 14 -14.64 -12.04 -12.41
C PHE A 14 -13.14 -11.76 -12.49
N GLU A 15 -12.71 -10.94 -13.43
CA GLU A 15 -11.33 -10.48 -13.56
C GLU A 15 -11.13 -9.16 -12.80
N ALA A 16 -10.44 -9.23 -11.67
CA ALA A 16 -10.22 -8.09 -10.79
C ALA A 16 -8.99 -7.25 -11.17
N VAL A 17 -8.02 -7.86 -11.86
CA VAL A 17 -6.84 -7.19 -12.43
C VAL A 17 -6.55 -7.83 -13.78
N SER A 18 -6.37 -7.01 -14.81
CA SER A 18 -6.22 -7.45 -16.19
C SER A 18 -4.99 -6.82 -16.84
N GLY A 19 -3.93 -7.63 -17.04
CA GLY A 19 -2.73 -7.25 -17.78
C GLY A 19 -1.95 -6.08 -17.16
N LEU A 20 -1.86 -6.00 -15.83
CA LEU A 20 -1.13 -4.92 -15.16
C LEU A 20 0.38 -5.08 -15.33
N ASP A 21 1.03 -4.06 -15.90
CA ASP A 21 2.48 -3.88 -15.95
C ASP A 21 2.90 -2.69 -15.11
N LEU A 22 3.91 -2.86 -14.25
CA LEU A 22 4.41 -1.79 -13.39
C LEU A 22 5.85 -2.05 -12.94
N ASP A 23 6.67 -1.00 -12.96
CA ASP A 23 7.99 -0.96 -12.34
C ASP A 23 8.04 0.20 -11.33
N VAL A 24 8.41 -0.10 -10.07
CA VAL A 24 8.62 0.90 -9.01
C VAL A 24 10.06 0.82 -8.55
N SER A 25 10.73 1.97 -8.56
CA SER A 25 12.15 2.08 -8.23
C SER A 25 12.43 1.95 -6.72
N ALA A 26 13.69 1.71 -6.37
CA ALA A 26 14.12 1.80 -4.97
C ALA A 26 14.08 3.25 -4.48
N GLY A 27 13.61 3.45 -3.26
CA GLY A 27 13.50 4.79 -2.67
C GLY A 27 12.39 5.66 -3.26
N GLU A 28 11.43 5.07 -3.97
CA GLU A 28 10.27 5.75 -4.56
C GLU A 28 9.04 5.63 -3.66
N VAL A 29 8.29 6.72 -3.53
CA VAL A 29 6.92 6.69 -3.00
C VAL A 29 5.96 6.61 -4.18
N PHE A 30 5.37 5.45 -4.37
CA PHE A 30 4.45 5.17 -5.47
C PHE A 30 3.00 5.11 -4.98
N GLY A 31 2.13 5.90 -5.63
CA GLY A 31 0.69 5.92 -5.39
C GLY A 31 -0.07 5.06 -6.38
N PHE A 32 -0.95 4.17 -5.91
CA PHE A 32 -1.80 3.34 -6.75
C PHE A 32 -3.26 3.73 -6.51
N LEU A 33 -3.81 4.53 -7.43
CA LEU A 33 -5.08 5.22 -7.28
C LEU A 33 -6.16 4.63 -8.17
N GLY A 34 -7.39 4.76 -7.74
CA GLY A 34 -8.56 4.33 -8.51
C GLY A 34 -9.82 4.30 -7.66
N PRO A 35 -11.00 4.21 -8.27
CA PRO A 35 -12.25 4.08 -7.55
C PRO A 35 -12.34 2.75 -6.78
N ASN A 36 -13.37 2.61 -5.94
CA ASN A 36 -13.65 1.33 -5.29
C ASN A 36 -13.98 0.27 -6.34
N GLY A 37 -13.41 -0.94 -6.15
CA GLY A 37 -13.55 -2.02 -7.13
C GLY A 37 -12.56 -1.97 -8.29
N ALA A 38 -11.68 -0.97 -8.39
CA ALA A 38 -10.70 -0.87 -9.48
C ALA A 38 -9.57 -1.92 -9.45
N GLY A 39 -9.51 -2.80 -8.44
CA GLY A 39 -8.47 -3.83 -8.32
C GLY A 39 -7.34 -3.49 -7.35
N LYS A 40 -7.34 -2.32 -6.67
CA LYS A 40 -6.26 -1.88 -5.78
C LYS A 40 -5.94 -2.88 -4.67
N THR A 41 -6.92 -3.26 -3.87
CA THR A 41 -6.73 -4.22 -2.76
C THR A 41 -6.31 -5.60 -3.26
N THR A 42 -6.79 -6.02 -4.43
CA THR A 42 -6.36 -7.27 -5.08
C THR A 42 -4.89 -7.21 -5.45
N THR A 43 -4.44 -6.13 -6.08
CA THR A 43 -3.03 -5.91 -6.44
C THR A 43 -2.14 -5.90 -5.20
N ILE A 44 -2.52 -5.19 -4.14
CA ILE A 44 -1.80 -5.19 -2.85
C ILE A 44 -1.68 -6.59 -2.25
N LYS A 45 -2.78 -7.38 -2.26
CA LYS A 45 -2.74 -8.75 -1.75
C LYS A 45 -1.81 -9.66 -2.55
N VAL A 46 -1.68 -9.45 -3.85
CA VAL A 46 -0.71 -10.18 -4.67
C VAL A 46 0.71 -9.71 -4.36
N LEU A 47 0.98 -8.40 -4.31
CA LEU A 47 2.29 -7.84 -3.96
C LEU A 47 2.80 -8.28 -2.58
N SER A 48 1.89 -8.35 -1.59
CA SER A 48 2.23 -8.82 -0.23
C SER A 48 2.34 -10.34 -0.10
N GLY A 49 2.14 -11.09 -1.19
CA GLY A 49 2.16 -12.55 -1.20
C GLY A 49 1.04 -13.20 -0.39
N LEU A 50 -0.08 -12.51 -0.20
CA LEU A 50 -1.31 -13.05 0.42
C LEU A 50 -2.18 -13.80 -0.58
N LEU A 51 -2.07 -13.45 -1.87
CA LEU A 51 -2.76 -14.12 -2.96
C LEU A 51 -1.78 -14.39 -4.11
N PRO A 52 -1.81 -15.57 -4.74
CA PRO A 52 -1.07 -15.79 -5.97
C PRO A 52 -1.74 -15.04 -7.14
N PRO A 53 -0.98 -14.57 -8.13
CA PRO A 53 -1.54 -14.12 -9.40
C PRO A 53 -2.24 -15.28 -10.12
N SER A 54 -3.18 -14.99 -11.01
CA SER A 54 -3.76 -15.99 -11.92
C SER A 54 -2.85 -16.21 -13.13
N GLU A 55 -2.24 -15.13 -13.63
CA GLU A 55 -1.24 -15.11 -14.70
C GLU A 55 -0.27 -13.95 -14.45
N GLY A 56 0.86 -13.98 -15.16
CA GLY A 56 1.90 -12.97 -15.07
C GLY A 56 2.91 -13.25 -13.95
N LYS A 57 3.80 -12.29 -13.73
CA LYS A 57 4.90 -12.38 -12.77
C LYS A 57 4.95 -11.15 -11.88
N VAL A 58 5.16 -11.36 -10.60
CA VAL A 58 5.28 -10.28 -9.61
C VAL A 58 6.53 -10.51 -8.75
N GLU A 59 7.41 -9.51 -8.72
CA GLU A 59 8.65 -9.54 -7.93
C GLU A 59 8.71 -8.36 -6.97
N VAL A 60 9.21 -8.62 -5.75
CA VAL A 60 9.49 -7.60 -4.73
C VAL A 60 10.94 -7.78 -4.30
N GLY A 61 11.77 -6.75 -4.51
CA GLY A 61 13.20 -6.78 -4.22
C GLY A 61 13.97 -7.84 -5.03
N GLY A 62 13.48 -8.22 -6.21
CA GLY A 62 14.03 -9.27 -7.05
C GLY A 62 13.57 -10.68 -6.68
N PHE A 63 12.72 -10.84 -5.66
CA PHE A 63 12.14 -12.12 -5.26
C PHE A 63 10.72 -12.28 -5.83
N ASP A 64 10.48 -13.37 -6.52
CA ASP A 64 9.14 -13.73 -6.99
C ASP A 64 8.20 -14.03 -5.81
N VAL A 65 7.04 -13.36 -5.76
CA VAL A 65 6.13 -13.42 -4.60
C VAL A 65 5.47 -14.79 -4.40
N VAL A 66 5.55 -15.70 -5.37
CA VAL A 66 5.01 -17.06 -5.29
C VAL A 66 6.10 -18.05 -4.95
N SER A 67 7.10 -18.19 -5.82
CA SER A 67 8.16 -19.20 -5.69
C SER A 67 9.20 -18.85 -4.61
N GLN A 68 9.38 -17.57 -4.29
CA GLN A 68 10.33 -17.06 -3.29
C GLN A 68 9.59 -16.23 -2.22
N SER A 69 8.39 -16.69 -1.82
CA SER A 69 7.48 -15.90 -0.98
C SER A 69 8.05 -15.54 0.40
N LEU A 70 8.86 -16.40 1.00
CA LEU A 70 9.49 -16.12 2.29
C LEU A 70 10.53 -14.99 2.18
N GLN A 71 11.34 -15.01 1.13
CA GLN A 71 12.34 -13.96 0.87
C GLN A 71 11.67 -12.62 0.55
N ALA A 72 10.63 -12.63 -0.28
CA ALA A 72 9.84 -11.44 -0.58
C ALA A 72 9.21 -10.86 0.70
N LYS A 73 8.58 -11.70 1.54
CA LYS A 73 7.96 -11.27 2.80
C LYS A 73 8.99 -10.76 3.82
N ALA A 74 10.17 -11.36 3.89
CA ALA A 74 11.21 -10.95 4.84
C ALA A 74 11.71 -9.50 4.63
N ILE A 75 11.54 -8.96 3.43
CA ILE A 75 11.93 -7.58 3.09
C ILE A 75 10.73 -6.64 2.91
N THR A 76 9.51 -7.12 3.19
CA THR A 76 8.26 -6.37 2.97
C THR A 76 7.54 -6.12 4.29
N GLY A 77 7.24 -4.85 4.57
CA GLY A 77 6.26 -4.46 5.57
C GLY A 77 4.89 -4.28 4.90
N PHE A 78 3.83 -4.81 5.50
CA PHE A 78 2.47 -4.65 4.98
C PHE A 78 1.54 -4.07 6.05
N ILE A 79 0.83 -3.01 5.67
CA ILE A 79 -0.16 -2.33 6.51
C ILE A 79 -1.49 -2.34 5.76
N PRO A 80 -2.44 -3.20 6.15
CA PRO A 80 -3.77 -3.22 5.55
C PRO A 80 -4.61 -2.02 6.02
N ASP A 81 -5.66 -1.67 5.28
CA ASP A 81 -6.62 -0.63 5.66
C ASP A 81 -7.19 -0.87 7.06
N THR A 82 -7.65 -2.07 7.33
CA THR A 82 -8.07 -2.49 8.69
C THR A 82 -7.02 -3.42 9.28
N PRO A 83 -6.21 -2.95 10.24
CA PRO A 83 -5.16 -3.76 10.87
C PRO A 83 -5.74 -4.94 11.65
N PHE A 84 -5.20 -6.13 11.40
CA PHE A 84 -5.51 -7.32 12.17
C PHE A 84 -4.58 -7.36 13.40
N LEU A 85 -5.12 -7.02 14.56
CA LEU A 85 -4.38 -6.98 15.81
C LEU A 85 -4.92 -8.01 16.80
N PHE A 86 -4.03 -8.60 17.61
CA PHE A 86 -4.44 -9.50 18.69
C PHE A 86 -4.86 -8.66 19.91
N GLU A 87 -6.15 -8.36 20.00
CA GLU A 87 -6.71 -7.41 20.98
C GLU A 87 -6.48 -7.80 22.43
N ARG A 88 -6.21 -9.09 22.70
CA ARG A 88 -5.87 -9.63 24.04
C ARG A 88 -4.40 -9.49 24.41
N LEU A 89 -3.57 -8.97 23.52
CA LEU A 89 -2.19 -8.61 23.82
C LEU A 89 -2.09 -7.13 24.18
N THR A 90 -1.06 -6.76 24.93
CA THR A 90 -0.63 -5.38 25.08
C THR A 90 0.08 -4.92 23.80
N GLY A 91 0.20 -3.60 23.60
CA GLY A 91 0.94 -3.06 22.45
C GLY A 91 2.38 -3.56 22.39
N ARG A 92 3.06 -3.61 23.55
CA ARG A 92 4.43 -4.13 23.67
C ARG A 92 4.53 -5.61 23.33
N GLU A 93 3.60 -6.43 23.84
CA GLU A 93 3.57 -7.86 23.54
C GLU A 93 3.32 -8.13 22.06
N PHE A 94 2.42 -7.37 21.44
CA PHE A 94 2.15 -7.48 20.01
C PHE A 94 3.37 -7.13 19.15
N LEU A 95 4.08 -6.04 19.47
CA LEU A 95 5.33 -5.69 18.78
C LEU A 95 6.42 -6.75 18.96
N ARG A 96 6.59 -7.27 20.19
CA ARG A 96 7.54 -8.36 20.46
C ARG A 96 7.17 -9.63 19.69
N PHE A 97 5.90 -9.99 19.66
CA PHE A 97 5.42 -11.12 18.86
C PHE A 97 5.74 -10.93 17.38
N SER A 98 5.39 -9.75 16.83
CA SER A 98 5.64 -9.42 15.43
C SER A 98 7.14 -9.47 15.08
N GLY A 99 8.01 -8.87 15.91
CA GLY A 99 9.45 -8.87 15.66
C GLY A 99 10.05 -10.28 15.67
N ARG A 100 9.59 -11.16 16.57
CA ARG A 100 10.03 -12.57 16.60
C ARG A 100 9.67 -13.34 15.34
N LEU A 101 8.53 -13.06 14.70
CA LEU A 101 8.18 -13.69 13.43
C LEU A 101 9.18 -13.36 12.31
N TYR A 102 9.88 -12.22 12.42
CA TYR A 102 10.93 -11.81 11.51
C TYR A 102 12.34 -12.13 12.03
N GLY A 103 12.46 -12.93 13.09
CA GLY A 103 13.74 -13.39 13.62
C GLY A 103 14.48 -12.39 14.52
N LEU A 104 13.82 -11.32 14.97
CA LEU A 104 14.39 -10.42 15.97
C LEU A 104 14.31 -11.04 17.37
N GLU A 105 15.40 -11.02 18.12
CA GLU A 105 15.48 -11.62 19.45
C GLU A 105 16.30 -10.76 20.42
N GLY A 106 16.24 -11.12 21.69
CA GLY A 106 17.11 -10.56 22.73
C GLY A 106 16.99 -9.03 22.88
N GLU A 107 18.13 -8.38 23.00
CA GLU A 107 18.25 -6.94 23.23
C GLU A 107 17.87 -6.14 21.98
N ASP A 108 18.18 -6.60 20.78
CA ASP A 108 17.83 -5.93 19.52
C ASP A 108 16.32 -5.81 19.37
N LEU A 109 15.58 -6.89 19.68
CA LEU A 109 14.11 -6.86 19.68
C LEU A 109 13.59 -5.87 20.71
N ARG A 110 14.17 -5.85 21.92
CA ARG A 110 13.73 -4.94 22.98
C ARG A 110 13.90 -3.48 22.56
N LEU A 111 15.08 -3.13 22.07
CA LEU A 111 15.41 -1.77 21.64
C LEU A 111 14.53 -1.32 20.48
N GLU A 112 14.28 -2.19 19.48
CA GLU A 112 13.46 -1.82 18.35
C GLU A 112 11.98 -1.67 18.75
N VAL A 113 11.46 -2.51 19.64
CA VAL A 113 10.10 -2.35 20.20
C VAL A 113 9.96 -1.01 20.92
N ASP A 114 10.91 -0.66 21.80
CA ASP A 114 10.87 0.60 22.53
C ASP A 114 10.95 1.79 21.57
N ARG A 115 11.81 1.73 20.54
CA ARG A 115 11.93 2.73 19.48
C ARG A 115 10.63 2.93 18.70
N GLN A 116 9.93 1.85 18.33
CA GLN A 116 8.65 1.93 17.62
C GLN A 116 7.55 2.53 18.50
N LEU A 117 7.49 2.13 19.77
CA LEU A 117 6.54 2.70 20.72
C LEU A 117 6.75 4.21 20.92
N GLU A 118 8.01 4.65 21.01
CA GLU A 118 8.36 6.06 21.14
C GLU A 118 8.02 6.83 19.86
N PHE A 119 8.43 6.33 18.70
CA PHE A 119 8.20 6.99 17.42
C PHE A 119 6.70 7.20 17.12
N PHE A 120 5.88 6.19 17.44
CA PHE A 120 4.43 6.24 17.23
C PHE A 120 3.65 6.82 18.43
N GLU A 121 4.33 7.38 19.43
CA GLU A 121 3.70 8.00 20.63
C GLU A 121 2.76 7.04 21.36
N LEU A 122 3.20 5.80 21.55
CA LEU A 122 2.43 4.75 22.22
C LEU A 122 3.05 4.29 23.56
N VAL A 123 4.12 4.95 24.03
CA VAL A 123 4.84 4.57 25.27
C VAL A 123 3.91 4.48 26.48
N SER A 124 3.06 5.48 26.68
CA SER A 124 2.10 5.53 27.80
C SER A 124 0.99 4.48 27.72
N TRP A 125 0.82 3.85 26.58
CA TRP A 125 -0.19 2.82 26.32
C TRP A 125 0.43 1.44 26.09
N ALA A 126 1.77 1.35 26.07
CA ALA A 126 2.50 0.16 25.66
C ALA A 126 2.08 -1.12 26.37
N ASP A 127 1.76 -1.02 27.64
CA ASP A 127 1.41 -2.13 28.54
C ASP A 127 -0.12 -2.25 28.80
N ASN A 128 -0.94 -1.49 28.06
CA ASN A 128 -2.39 -1.63 28.02
C ASN A 128 -2.81 -2.61 26.91
N LEU A 129 -3.94 -3.30 27.10
CA LEU A 129 -4.52 -4.19 26.08
C LEU A 129 -4.91 -3.41 24.84
N ILE A 130 -4.65 -3.98 23.67
CA ILE A 130 -4.97 -3.37 22.35
C ILE A 130 -6.48 -3.14 22.17
N GLU A 131 -7.34 -3.93 22.84
CA GLU A 131 -8.78 -3.70 22.81
C GLU A 131 -9.16 -2.29 23.28
N SER A 132 -8.37 -1.69 24.18
CA SER A 132 -8.59 -0.34 24.71
C SER A 132 -8.06 0.79 23.81
N TYR A 133 -7.35 0.45 22.72
CA TYR A 133 -6.75 1.43 21.82
C TYR A 133 -7.82 2.06 20.92
N SER A 134 -7.70 3.37 20.68
CA SER A 134 -8.47 4.03 19.62
C SER A 134 -8.07 3.50 18.24
N HIS A 135 -8.92 3.70 17.24
CA HIS A 135 -8.63 3.29 15.86
C HIS A 135 -7.28 3.85 15.36
N GLY A 136 -7.01 5.14 15.60
CA GLY A 136 -5.74 5.75 15.23
C GLY A 136 -4.53 5.17 15.99
N MET A 137 -4.69 4.75 17.26
CA MET A 137 -3.62 4.05 18.00
C MET A 137 -3.38 2.66 17.42
N LYS A 138 -4.44 1.92 17.09
CA LYS A 138 -4.35 0.61 16.43
C LYS A 138 -3.59 0.72 15.10
N LYS A 139 -3.88 1.75 14.29
CA LYS A 139 -3.19 1.99 13.02
C LYS A 139 -1.72 2.33 13.21
N ARG A 140 -1.39 3.18 14.19
CA ARG A 140 0.01 3.51 14.55
C ARG A 140 0.78 2.29 15.05
N LEU A 141 0.15 1.43 15.86
CA LEU A 141 0.76 0.18 16.32
C LEU A 141 1.06 -0.78 15.16
N ALA A 142 0.12 -0.91 14.21
CA ALA A 142 0.31 -1.72 13.01
C ALA A 142 1.45 -1.19 12.12
N MET A 143 1.59 0.14 11.99
CA MET A 143 2.72 0.75 11.29
C MET A 143 4.05 0.41 11.99
N GLY A 144 4.11 0.52 13.33
CA GLY A 144 5.27 0.11 14.11
C GLY A 144 5.64 -1.35 13.89
N ALA A 145 4.65 -2.24 13.91
CA ALA A 145 4.87 -3.68 13.66
C ALA A 145 5.42 -3.96 12.26
N ALA A 146 4.90 -3.27 11.24
CA ALA A 146 5.34 -3.43 9.85
C ALA A 146 6.77 -2.91 9.60
N LEU A 147 7.27 -1.99 10.44
CA LEU A 147 8.60 -1.40 10.31
C LEU A 147 9.67 -2.06 11.19
N LEU A 148 9.29 -2.88 12.18
CA LEU A 148 10.19 -3.49 13.16
C LEU A 148 11.40 -4.20 12.55
N HIS A 149 11.21 -4.94 11.47
CA HIS A 149 12.25 -5.75 10.84
C HIS A 149 13.06 -4.99 9.77
N GLY A 150 12.92 -3.67 9.68
CA GLY A 150 13.63 -2.85 8.72
C GLY A 150 13.37 -3.23 7.25
N PRO A 151 12.10 -3.25 6.78
CA PRO A 151 11.77 -3.71 5.45
C PRO A 151 12.41 -2.82 4.37
N LYS A 152 12.65 -3.37 3.17
CA LYS A 152 13.08 -2.60 2.00
C LYS A 152 11.90 -2.05 1.20
N VAL A 153 10.73 -2.68 1.34
CA VAL A 153 9.48 -2.29 0.70
C VAL A 153 8.38 -2.19 1.75
N LEU A 154 7.66 -1.09 1.77
CA LEU A 154 6.49 -0.89 2.60
C LEU A 154 5.26 -0.79 1.70
N ILE A 155 4.32 -1.71 1.87
CA ILE A 155 3.04 -1.74 1.16
C ILE A 155 1.95 -1.28 2.13
N VAL A 156 1.17 -0.27 1.74
CA VAL A 156 0.17 0.35 2.63
C VAL A 156 -1.16 0.52 1.91
N ASP A 157 -2.21 -0.03 2.50
CA ASP A 157 -3.58 0.14 2.02
C ASP A 157 -4.26 1.26 2.82
N GLU A 158 -4.67 2.34 2.14
CA GLU A 158 -5.42 3.49 2.70
C GLU A 158 -4.79 4.07 3.99
N PRO A 159 -3.55 4.58 3.95
CA PRO A 159 -2.79 4.93 5.16
C PRO A 159 -3.40 6.04 6.02
N MET A 160 -4.19 6.94 5.43
CA MET A 160 -4.69 8.14 6.14
C MET A 160 -6.07 7.95 6.75
N VAL A 161 -6.81 6.93 6.34
CA VAL A 161 -8.17 6.66 6.85
C VAL A 161 -8.14 6.44 8.37
N GLY A 162 -8.97 7.21 9.09
CA GLY A 162 -9.09 7.14 10.55
C GLY A 162 -8.00 7.86 11.34
N LEU A 163 -7.12 8.63 10.68
CA LEU A 163 -6.17 9.52 11.34
C LEU A 163 -6.71 10.96 11.37
N ASP A 164 -6.38 11.66 12.45
CA ASP A 164 -6.59 13.10 12.53
C ASP A 164 -5.61 13.87 11.60
N PRO A 165 -5.82 15.16 11.33
CA PRO A 165 -4.95 15.93 10.45
C PRO A 165 -3.48 15.97 10.88
N LYS A 166 -3.20 15.93 12.21
CA LYS A 166 -1.83 15.88 12.74
C LYS A 166 -1.18 14.53 12.48
N GLY A 167 -1.92 13.44 12.70
CA GLY A 167 -1.49 12.07 12.42
C GLY A 167 -1.21 11.87 10.94
N SER A 168 -2.11 12.32 10.06
CA SER A 168 -1.95 12.25 8.60
C SER A 168 -0.70 12.99 8.13
N ARG A 169 -0.43 14.19 8.67
CA ARG A 169 0.80 14.95 8.36
C ARG A 169 2.06 14.19 8.80
N LYS A 170 2.02 13.54 9.98
CA LYS A 170 3.14 12.77 10.51
C LYS A 170 3.42 11.54 9.63
N VAL A 171 2.38 10.82 9.19
CA VAL A 171 2.50 9.65 8.32
C VAL A 171 3.02 10.06 6.93
N ARG A 172 2.53 11.16 6.34
CA ARG A 172 3.07 11.68 5.08
C ARG A 172 4.57 12.00 5.17
N LYS A 173 4.99 12.64 6.26
CA LYS A 173 6.41 12.90 6.50
C LYS A 173 7.20 11.61 6.64
N LEU A 174 6.68 10.63 7.40
CA LEU A 174 7.30 9.32 7.58
C LEU A 174 7.58 8.65 6.23
N PHE A 175 6.59 8.56 5.33
CA PHE A 175 6.78 7.90 4.03
C PHE A 175 7.88 8.57 3.20
N ARG A 176 7.93 9.90 3.17
CA ARG A 176 9.00 10.63 2.49
C ARG A 176 10.37 10.41 3.13
N ASP A 177 10.45 10.36 4.46
CA ASP A 177 11.71 10.13 5.18
C ASP A 177 12.20 8.68 4.96
N LEU A 178 11.30 7.70 4.96
CA LEU A 178 11.61 6.29 4.64
C LEU A 178 12.13 6.15 3.19
N ALA A 179 11.48 6.80 2.23
CA ALA A 179 11.90 6.77 0.83
C ALA A 179 13.28 7.41 0.62
N LYS A 180 13.56 8.56 1.27
CA LYS A 180 14.89 9.17 1.29
C LYS A 180 15.96 8.25 1.91
N GLY A 181 15.57 7.38 2.85
CA GLY A 181 16.41 6.33 3.42
C GLY A 181 16.61 5.11 2.51
N GLY A 182 16.02 5.11 1.30
CA GLY A 182 16.14 4.04 0.32
C GLY A 182 15.02 2.98 0.36
N MET A 183 14.04 3.09 1.29
CA MET A 183 12.87 2.21 1.33
C MET A 183 11.90 2.59 0.21
N THR A 184 11.35 1.59 -0.48
CA THR A 184 10.26 1.83 -1.44
C THR A 184 8.93 1.79 -0.71
N VAL A 185 8.09 2.80 -0.92
CA VAL A 185 6.73 2.87 -0.35
C VAL A 185 5.72 2.74 -1.47
N PHE A 186 4.91 1.69 -1.44
CA PHE A 186 3.78 1.49 -2.33
C PHE A 186 2.49 1.70 -1.54
N LEU A 187 1.73 2.72 -1.87
CA LEU A 187 0.48 3.01 -1.17
C LEU A 187 -0.72 3.04 -2.11
N THR A 188 -1.85 2.54 -1.63
CA THR A 188 -3.14 2.81 -2.26
C THR A 188 -3.82 3.94 -1.52
N THR A 189 -4.57 4.74 -2.24
CA THR A 189 -5.48 5.71 -1.63
C THR A 189 -6.54 6.15 -2.64
N HIS A 190 -7.67 6.59 -2.14
CA HIS A 190 -8.68 7.34 -2.89
C HIS A 190 -8.62 8.85 -2.56
N GLU A 191 -7.77 9.26 -1.60
CA GLU A 191 -7.51 10.66 -1.27
C GLU A 191 -6.46 11.25 -2.21
N LEU A 192 -6.91 11.92 -3.26
CA LEU A 192 -6.04 12.49 -4.31
C LEU A 192 -5.06 13.52 -3.76
N SER A 193 -5.49 14.38 -2.84
CA SER A 193 -4.62 15.35 -2.16
C SER A 193 -3.48 14.72 -1.36
N THR A 194 -3.70 13.53 -0.80
CA THR A 194 -2.65 12.77 -0.12
C THR A 194 -1.65 12.22 -1.13
N ALA A 195 -2.13 11.62 -2.23
CA ALA A 195 -1.24 11.10 -3.28
C ALA A 195 -0.38 12.21 -3.90
N GLU A 196 -0.98 13.35 -4.25
CA GLU A 196 -0.29 14.53 -4.78
C GLU A 196 0.79 15.05 -3.81
N ALA A 197 0.50 15.02 -2.51
CA ALA A 197 1.43 15.53 -1.49
C ALA A 197 2.62 14.60 -1.22
N VAL A 198 2.55 13.28 -1.45
CA VAL A 198 3.60 12.34 -1.01
C VAL A 198 4.20 11.49 -2.11
N CYS A 199 3.49 11.21 -3.21
CA CYS A 199 3.96 10.29 -4.23
C CYS A 199 4.91 10.98 -5.22
N ASP A 200 5.93 10.25 -5.64
CA ASP A 200 6.82 10.65 -6.73
C ASP A 200 6.18 10.33 -8.09
N ARG A 201 5.55 9.15 -8.18
CA ARG A 201 4.77 8.71 -9.33
C ARG A 201 3.47 8.08 -8.86
N ILE A 202 2.49 8.11 -9.76
CA ILE A 202 1.13 7.64 -9.52
C ILE A 202 0.70 6.77 -10.69
N GLY A 203 0.14 5.59 -10.38
CA GLY A 203 -0.59 4.76 -11.31
C GLY A 203 -2.09 4.90 -11.06
N ILE A 204 -2.86 5.27 -12.08
CA ILE A 204 -4.32 5.32 -12.01
C ILE A 204 -4.87 4.04 -12.61
N VAL A 205 -5.70 3.34 -11.82
CA VAL A 205 -6.35 2.10 -12.25
C VAL A 205 -7.87 2.27 -12.30
N HIS A 206 -8.46 1.67 -13.32
CA HIS A 206 -9.90 1.67 -13.53
C HIS A 206 -10.31 0.29 -14.08
N HIS A 207 -11.32 -0.34 -13.48
CA HIS A 207 -11.80 -1.67 -13.87
C HIS A 207 -10.71 -2.74 -14.07
N GLY A 208 -9.72 -2.76 -13.18
CA GLY A 208 -8.64 -3.77 -13.22
C GLY A 208 -7.50 -3.46 -14.19
N VAL A 209 -7.56 -2.34 -14.91
CA VAL A 209 -6.55 -1.93 -15.91
C VAL A 209 -5.87 -0.64 -15.46
N MET A 210 -4.56 -0.51 -15.68
CA MET A 210 -3.86 0.75 -15.51
C MET A 210 -4.13 1.66 -16.70
N ILE A 211 -4.74 2.82 -16.44
CA ILE A 211 -5.13 3.78 -17.48
C ILE A 211 -4.14 4.94 -17.64
N ALA A 212 -3.37 5.24 -16.60
CA ALA A 212 -2.31 6.25 -16.65
C ALA A 212 -1.22 5.96 -15.61
N LEU A 213 0.02 6.37 -15.91
CA LEU A 213 1.18 6.19 -15.06
C LEU A 213 2.16 7.35 -15.28
N GLY A 214 2.55 8.03 -14.19
CA GLY A 214 3.53 9.13 -14.26
C GLY A 214 3.58 9.94 -12.98
N SER A 215 4.40 10.98 -12.96
CA SER A 215 4.33 12.06 -11.96
C SER A 215 3.04 12.86 -12.11
N VAL A 216 2.65 13.63 -11.10
CA VAL A 216 1.46 14.51 -11.17
C VAL A 216 1.51 15.40 -12.41
N LYS A 217 2.70 15.94 -12.76
CA LYS A 217 2.88 16.78 -13.95
C LYS A 217 2.63 16.00 -15.25
N GLU A 218 3.20 14.81 -15.40
CA GLU A 218 3.00 13.96 -16.57
C GLU A 218 1.54 13.54 -16.73
N LEU A 219 0.87 13.20 -15.63
CA LEU A 219 -0.56 12.87 -15.62
C LEU A 219 -1.43 14.08 -16.05
N ALA A 220 -1.09 15.29 -15.60
CA ALA A 220 -1.77 16.51 -16.03
C ALA A 220 -1.58 16.79 -17.53
N GLU A 221 -0.39 16.52 -18.07
CA GLU A 221 -0.14 16.62 -19.52
C GLU A 221 -0.95 15.56 -20.31
N MET A 222 -1.02 14.31 -19.83
CA MET A 222 -1.84 13.25 -20.44
C MET A 222 -3.32 13.60 -20.46
N ALA A 223 -3.84 14.18 -19.36
CA ALA A 223 -5.23 14.64 -19.24
C ALA A 223 -5.53 15.95 -20.01
N LYS A 224 -4.54 16.50 -20.72
CA LYS A 224 -4.65 17.83 -21.37
C LYS A 224 -5.11 18.93 -20.42
N ALA A 225 -4.68 18.85 -19.17
CA ALA A 225 -5.03 19.75 -18.07
C ALA A 225 -3.77 20.29 -17.36
N PRO A 226 -2.83 20.95 -18.05
CA PRO A 226 -1.60 21.42 -17.46
C PRO A 226 -1.89 22.47 -16.38
N GLY A 227 -1.36 22.22 -15.17
CA GLY A 227 -1.55 23.12 -14.02
C GLY A 227 -2.82 22.84 -13.19
N SER A 228 -3.64 21.87 -13.56
CA SER A 228 -4.76 21.39 -12.75
C SER A 228 -4.25 20.52 -11.59
N ASP A 229 -5.03 20.44 -10.52
CA ASP A 229 -4.81 19.52 -9.42
C ASP A 229 -5.05 18.05 -9.84
N LEU A 230 -4.61 17.13 -9.01
CA LEU A 230 -4.76 15.70 -9.30
C LEU A 230 -6.23 15.26 -9.37
N GLU A 231 -7.15 15.98 -8.73
CA GLU A 231 -8.57 15.65 -8.75
C GLU A 231 -9.19 15.87 -10.14
N GLU A 232 -8.93 17.02 -10.75
CA GLU A 232 -9.37 17.31 -12.12
C GLU A 232 -8.71 16.35 -13.13
N VAL A 233 -7.43 16.09 -12.97
CA VAL A 233 -6.67 15.13 -13.81
C VAL A 233 -7.28 13.73 -13.72
N PHE A 234 -7.55 13.26 -12.51
CA PHE A 234 -8.14 11.94 -12.26
C PHE A 234 -9.54 11.81 -12.92
N LEU A 235 -10.39 12.81 -12.72
CA LEU A 235 -11.74 12.83 -13.32
C LEU A 235 -11.69 12.77 -14.84
N ARG A 236 -10.82 13.55 -15.47
CA ARG A 236 -10.69 13.54 -16.95
C ARG A 236 -10.23 12.18 -17.46
N LEU A 237 -9.18 11.61 -16.88
CA LEU A 237 -8.63 10.33 -17.31
C LEU A 237 -9.61 9.16 -17.10
N THR A 238 -10.42 9.19 -16.05
CA THR A 238 -11.44 8.16 -15.81
C THR A 238 -12.65 8.31 -16.71
N LEU A 239 -13.15 9.54 -16.95
CA LEU A 239 -14.29 9.81 -17.85
C LEU A 239 -13.94 9.52 -19.32
N GLU A 240 -12.75 9.87 -19.79
CA GLU A 240 -12.31 9.55 -21.15
C GLU A 240 -12.27 8.02 -21.37
N ASN A 241 -11.90 7.26 -20.34
CA ASN A 241 -11.85 5.81 -20.41
C ASN A 241 -13.26 5.17 -20.39
N GLU A 242 -14.21 5.70 -19.63
CA GLU A 242 -15.62 5.28 -19.67
C GLU A 242 -16.27 5.54 -21.04
N GLY A 243 -15.93 6.64 -21.71
CA GLY A 243 -16.38 6.95 -23.05
C GLY A 243 -15.86 5.98 -24.12
N GLN A 244 -14.70 5.37 -23.93
CA GLN A 244 -14.14 4.35 -24.83
C GLN A 244 -14.69 2.94 -24.53
N GLU A 245 -15.06 2.61 -23.30
CA GLU A 245 -15.70 1.32 -22.94
C GLU A 245 -17.12 1.19 -23.49
N GLY A 246 -17.83 2.27 -23.79
CA GLY A 246 -19.15 2.27 -24.44
C GLY A 246 -19.16 1.63 -25.84
N LEU A 247 -18.00 1.33 -26.43
CA LEU A 247 -17.83 0.63 -27.70
C LEU A 247 -17.70 -0.91 -27.56
N PHE A 248 -17.60 -1.44 -26.33
CA PHE A 248 -17.56 -2.90 -26.10
C PHE A 248 -18.63 -3.27 -25.06
N PRO A 249 -19.78 -3.83 -25.49
CA PRO A 249 -20.83 -4.23 -24.54
C PRO A 249 -20.30 -5.38 -23.66
N ARG A 250 -20.21 -5.15 -22.35
CA ARG A 250 -20.03 -6.22 -21.36
C ARG A 250 -21.23 -7.16 -21.47
N GLN A 251 -21.02 -8.39 -21.87
CA GLN A 251 -22.01 -9.43 -21.68
C GLN A 251 -22.11 -9.74 -20.18
N VAL A 252 -22.91 -8.96 -19.47
CA VAL A 252 -23.50 -9.39 -18.20
C VAL A 252 -24.81 -10.05 -18.55
N GLN A 253 -24.79 -11.34 -18.79
CA GLN A 253 -26.02 -12.13 -18.71
C GLN A 253 -25.99 -12.87 -17.38
N GLY A 254 -26.91 -12.42 -16.51
CA GLY A 254 -27.27 -13.07 -15.30
C GLY A 254 -27.95 -14.41 -15.52
N LYS A 255 -27.73 -15.27 -14.56
CA LYS A 255 -28.78 -16.01 -13.85
C LYS A 255 -28.16 -16.54 -12.57
#